data_eda2e0bd1e9b3a54ecc2407066a4079d
#
_entry.id   eda2e0bd1e9b3a54ecc2407066a4079d
#
_cell.length_a   1.000
_cell.length_b   1.000
_cell.length_c   1.000
_cell.angle_alpha   90.00
_cell.angle_beta   90.00
_cell.angle_gamma   90.00
#
_symmetry.space_group_name_H-M   'P 1'
#
loop_
_entity.id
_entity.type
_entity.pdbx_description
1 polymer ?
#
loop_
_entity_poly.entity_id
_entity_poly.type
_entity_poly.pdbx_seq_one_letter_code
_entity_poly.pdbx_strand_id
1 'polypeptide(L)'
;MVAVKTNERPGTRAVARYVRVSASKAREVLDLIRGESYGRAAEIAAFSERAVSDVIAKCLDSAVANAENNDGISAEELYVSACYADEGPTLKRWRPRARGRATRINKRTCHITIIVNRYDEATLEDLREREEARGRAGSSTHAAEARRQRVER
;
A
#
# COMPACT_ATOMS: atom_id res chain seq x y z
N MET A 1 8.97 0.99 26.98
CA MET A 1 8.06 0.40 25.99
C MET A 1 8.81 -0.67 25.23
N VAL A 2 8.36 -1.93 25.26
CA VAL A 2 8.94 -2.99 24.43
C VAL A 2 8.45 -2.78 23.00
N ALA A 3 9.35 -2.58 22.06
CA ALA A 3 8.98 -2.43 20.66
C ALA A 3 8.38 -3.75 20.13
N VAL A 4 7.11 -3.75 19.78
CA VAL A 4 6.44 -4.90 19.16
C VAL A 4 7.08 -5.15 17.79
N LYS A 5 7.50 -6.39 17.55
CA LYS A 5 8.05 -6.78 16.24
C LYS A 5 7.01 -6.58 15.15
N THR A 6 7.45 -6.23 13.95
CA THR A 6 6.56 -5.91 12.82
C THR A 6 5.59 -7.05 12.47
N ASN A 7 6.02 -8.30 12.64
CA ASN A 7 5.20 -9.49 12.37
C ASN A 7 4.24 -9.87 13.50
N GLU A 8 4.34 -9.22 14.65
CA GLU A 8 3.50 -9.42 15.85
C GLU A 8 2.46 -8.29 16.00
N ARG A 9 2.43 -7.33 15.08
CA ARG A 9 1.43 -6.26 15.11
C ARG A 9 0.02 -6.83 14.94
N PRO A 10 -0.94 -6.37 15.76
CA PRO A 10 -2.33 -6.77 15.60
C PRO A 10 -2.87 -6.30 14.25
N GLY A 11 -3.85 -7.00 13.73
CA GLY A 11 -4.52 -6.67 12.47
C GLY A 11 -4.62 -7.84 11.52
N THR A 12 -5.35 -7.64 10.46
CA THR A 12 -5.59 -8.65 9.42
C THR A 12 -4.49 -8.60 8.37
N ARG A 13 -3.94 -9.75 8.04
CA ARG A 13 -2.80 -9.85 7.14
C ARG A 13 -3.12 -10.54 5.82
N ALA A 14 -2.42 -10.13 4.77
CA ALA A 14 -2.29 -10.90 3.53
C ALA A 14 -0.81 -11.09 3.16
N VAL A 15 -0.49 -12.20 2.49
CA VAL A 15 0.87 -12.56 2.10
C VAL A 15 0.92 -13.01 0.65
N ALA A 16 1.67 -12.28 -0.17
CA ALA A 16 2.01 -12.69 -1.53
C ALA A 16 3.38 -13.40 -1.52
N ARG A 17 3.40 -14.70 -1.77
CA ARG A 17 4.62 -15.51 -1.71
C ARG A 17 5.25 -15.68 -3.08
N TYR A 18 6.59 -15.83 -3.12
CA TYR A 18 7.38 -16.13 -4.31
C TYR A 18 7.21 -15.13 -5.46
N VAL A 19 7.00 -13.87 -5.14
CA VAL A 19 6.91 -12.78 -6.12
C VAL A 19 8.26 -12.64 -6.83
N ARG A 20 8.26 -12.62 -8.16
CA ARG A 20 9.49 -12.59 -8.97
C ARG A 20 10.11 -11.20 -9.10
N VAL A 21 10.30 -10.55 -7.97
CA VAL A 21 10.93 -9.23 -7.84
C VAL A 21 11.92 -9.30 -6.67
N SER A 22 12.94 -8.46 -6.68
CA SER A 22 13.85 -8.36 -5.52
C SER A 22 13.16 -7.64 -4.36
N ALA A 23 13.43 -8.08 -3.12
CA ALA A 23 12.87 -7.47 -1.92
C ALA A 23 13.17 -5.96 -1.80
N SER A 24 14.35 -5.51 -2.24
CA SER A 24 14.72 -4.09 -2.24
C SER A 24 13.78 -3.23 -3.08
N LYS A 25 13.41 -3.69 -4.28
CA LYS A 25 12.48 -2.98 -5.16
C LYS A 25 11.04 -2.95 -4.59
N ALA A 26 10.64 -4.01 -3.92
CA ALA A 26 9.34 -4.06 -3.25
C ALA A 26 9.31 -3.10 -2.05
N ARG A 27 10.39 -3.03 -1.26
CA ARG A 27 10.48 -2.14 -0.09
C ARG A 27 10.34 -0.67 -0.46
N GLU A 28 10.87 -0.23 -1.59
CA GLU A 28 10.73 1.16 -2.08
C GLU A 28 9.25 1.58 -2.19
N VAL A 29 8.37 0.70 -2.68
CA VAL A 29 6.93 0.99 -2.78
C VAL A 29 6.23 0.79 -1.43
N LEU A 30 6.61 -0.26 -0.68
CA LEU A 30 6.03 -0.52 0.64
C LEU A 30 6.30 0.62 1.63
N ASP A 31 7.47 1.27 1.53
CA ASP A 31 7.81 2.39 2.40
C ASP A 31 6.92 3.62 2.14
N LEU A 32 6.37 3.78 0.92
CA LEU A 32 5.44 4.85 0.58
C LEU A 32 4.02 4.62 1.12
N ILE A 33 3.60 3.36 1.26
CA ILE A 33 2.24 3.02 1.71
C ILE A 33 2.15 2.74 3.21
N ARG A 34 3.29 2.65 3.89
CA ARG A 34 3.32 2.34 5.33
C ARG A 34 2.73 3.46 6.15
N GLY A 35 1.72 3.16 6.97
CA GLY A 35 1.03 4.11 7.84
C GLY A 35 -0.08 4.91 7.16
N GLU A 36 -0.26 4.73 5.84
CA GLU A 36 -1.31 5.42 5.09
C GLU A 36 -2.67 4.72 5.25
N SER A 37 -3.76 5.49 5.05
CA SER A 37 -5.11 4.93 4.93
C SER A 37 -5.20 4.01 3.72
N TYR A 38 -6.15 3.06 3.72
CA TYR A 38 -6.34 2.16 2.58
C TYR A 38 -6.53 2.91 1.26
N GLY A 39 -7.41 3.92 1.22
CA GLY A 39 -7.66 4.69 0.01
C GLY A 39 -6.39 5.36 -0.52
N ARG A 40 -5.61 5.99 0.36
CA ARG A 40 -4.36 6.63 -0.02
C ARG A 40 -3.29 5.63 -0.45
N ALA A 41 -3.17 4.51 0.24
CA ALA A 41 -2.23 3.44 -0.11
C ALA A 41 -2.57 2.81 -1.48
N ALA A 42 -3.86 2.64 -1.79
CA ALA A 42 -4.33 2.15 -3.08
C ALA A 42 -4.01 3.15 -4.22
N GLU A 43 -4.21 4.46 -4.01
CA GLU A 43 -3.81 5.49 -4.96
C GLU A 43 -2.30 5.45 -5.23
N ILE A 44 -1.47 5.44 -4.18
CA ILE A 44 0.00 5.39 -4.31
C ILE A 44 0.42 4.15 -5.10
N ALA A 45 -0.18 2.99 -4.83
CA ALA A 45 0.11 1.76 -5.55
C ALA A 45 -0.32 1.83 -7.02
N ALA A 46 -1.49 2.42 -7.31
CA ALA A 46 -2.01 2.55 -8.67
C ALA A 46 -1.20 3.53 -9.53
N PHE A 47 -0.73 4.64 -8.97
CA PHE A 47 0.05 5.66 -9.70
C PHE A 47 1.56 5.40 -9.71
N SER A 48 2.03 4.37 -9.02
CA SER A 48 3.47 4.04 -9.01
C SER A 48 3.88 3.38 -10.34
N GLU A 49 4.94 3.89 -10.96
CA GLU A 49 5.52 3.35 -12.21
C GLU A 49 6.24 2.00 -12.03
N ARG A 50 6.31 1.48 -10.82
CA ARG A 50 7.02 0.24 -10.49
C ARG A 50 6.18 -0.99 -10.81
N ALA A 51 6.68 -1.90 -11.63
CA ALA A 51 5.99 -3.16 -11.99
C ALA A 51 5.59 -4.04 -10.78
N VAL A 52 6.18 -3.81 -9.60
CA VAL A 52 5.80 -4.52 -8.37
C VAL A 52 4.54 -3.96 -7.74
N SER A 53 4.14 -2.74 -8.09
CA SER A 53 2.98 -2.05 -7.51
C SER A 53 1.68 -2.79 -7.76
N ASP A 54 1.50 -3.40 -8.93
CA ASP A 54 0.33 -4.23 -9.25
C ASP A 54 0.17 -5.41 -8.27
N VAL A 55 1.30 -6.02 -7.89
CA VAL A 55 1.28 -7.14 -6.95
C VAL A 55 1.01 -6.64 -5.53
N ILE A 56 1.55 -5.47 -5.17
CA ILE A 56 1.32 -4.83 -3.87
C ILE A 56 -0.14 -4.41 -3.75
N ALA A 57 -0.72 -3.79 -4.77
CA ALA A 57 -2.13 -3.42 -4.81
C ALA A 57 -3.04 -4.63 -4.59
N LYS A 58 -2.84 -5.72 -5.34
CA LYS A 58 -3.60 -6.97 -5.14
C LYS A 58 -3.44 -7.58 -3.74
N CYS A 59 -2.23 -7.47 -3.16
CA CYS A 59 -1.99 -7.96 -1.81
C CYS A 59 -2.69 -7.07 -0.77
N LEU A 60 -2.73 -5.75 -0.99
CA LEU A 60 -3.45 -4.79 -0.16
C LEU A 60 -4.95 -5.04 -0.21
N ASP A 61 -5.53 -5.16 -1.42
CA ASP A 61 -6.95 -5.47 -1.61
C ASP A 61 -7.34 -6.80 -0.94
N SER A 62 -6.47 -7.80 -1.01
CA SER A 62 -6.67 -9.08 -0.32
C SER A 62 -6.65 -8.94 1.20
N ALA A 63 -5.81 -8.05 1.77
CA ALA A 63 -5.76 -7.79 3.20
C ALA A 63 -7.05 -7.09 3.67
N VAL A 64 -7.52 -6.13 2.90
CA VAL A 64 -8.77 -5.39 3.18
C VAL A 64 -9.98 -6.32 3.08
N ALA A 65 -10.09 -7.11 2.01
CA ALA A 65 -11.16 -8.08 1.86
C ALA A 65 -11.18 -9.13 3.00
N ASN A 66 -10.01 -9.53 3.49
CA ASN A 66 -9.92 -10.39 4.67
C ASN A 66 -10.42 -9.68 5.94
N ALA A 67 -10.13 -8.38 6.12
CA ALA A 67 -10.62 -7.60 7.25
C ALA A 67 -12.14 -7.40 7.20
N GLU A 68 -12.69 -7.13 6.02
CA GLU A 68 -14.13 -6.99 5.81
C GLU A 68 -14.87 -8.32 6.09
N ASN A 69 -14.37 -9.43 5.52
CA ASN A 69 -15.07 -10.73 5.63
C ASN A 69 -14.89 -11.41 6.98
N ASN A 70 -13.72 -11.29 7.62
CA ASN A 70 -13.43 -12.02 8.86
C ASN A 70 -13.72 -11.18 10.10
N ASP A 71 -13.41 -9.89 10.05
CA ASP A 71 -13.46 -9.00 11.20
C ASP A 71 -14.63 -8.00 11.10
N GLY A 72 -15.31 -7.91 9.95
CA GLY A 72 -16.45 -7.01 9.71
C GLY A 72 -16.10 -5.53 9.75
N ILE A 73 -14.83 -5.18 9.46
CA ILE A 73 -14.32 -3.80 9.50
C ILE A 73 -14.44 -3.19 8.10
N SER A 74 -15.03 -2.00 7.99
CA SER A 74 -15.15 -1.28 6.73
C SER A 74 -13.79 -0.85 6.19
N ALA A 75 -13.62 -0.89 4.86
CA ALA A 75 -12.39 -0.46 4.19
C ALA A 75 -11.96 0.98 4.52
N GLU A 76 -12.93 1.88 4.76
CA GLU A 76 -12.69 3.28 5.09
C GLU A 76 -12.03 3.48 6.47
N GLU A 77 -12.23 2.52 7.38
CA GLU A 77 -11.66 2.55 8.73
C GLU A 77 -10.29 1.86 8.82
N LEU A 78 -9.76 1.37 7.70
CA LEU A 78 -8.52 0.61 7.65
C LEU A 78 -7.31 1.46 7.23
N TYR A 79 -6.17 1.18 7.87
CA TYR A 79 -4.87 1.70 7.49
C TYR A 79 -3.81 0.60 7.44
N VAL A 80 -2.72 0.87 6.74
CA VAL A 80 -1.57 -0.06 6.65
C VAL A 80 -0.73 0.03 7.92
N SER A 81 -1.00 -0.85 8.88
CA SER A 81 -0.28 -0.90 10.17
C SER A 81 1.17 -1.33 9.99
N ALA A 82 1.43 -2.33 9.16
CA ALA A 82 2.76 -2.80 8.83
C ALA A 82 2.81 -3.39 7.43
N CYS A 83 3.91 -3.17 6.74
CA CYS A 83 4.20 -3.82 5.47
C CYS A 83 5.69 -4.09 5.36
N TYR A 84 6.06 -5.27 4.85
CA TYR A 84 7.45 -5.65 4.70
C TYR A 84 7.64 -6.67 3.57
N ALA A 85 8.86 -6.75 3.06
CA ALA A 85 9.24 -7.73 2.04
C ALA A 85 10.47 -8.51 2.51
N ASP A 86 10.30 -9.82 2.60
CA ASP A 86 11.34 -10.78 2.96
C ASP A 86 11.98 -11.38 1.71
N GLU A 87 13.24 -11.75 1.80
CA GLU A 87 13.91 -12.40 0.69
C GLU A 87 13.44 -13.86 0.55
N GLY A 88 13.05 -14.20 -0.68
CA GLY A 88 12.71 -15.54 -1.06
C GLY A 88 13.88 -16.29 -1.73
N PRO A 89 13.67 -17.53 -2.17
CA PRO A 89 14.68 -18.33 -2.84
C PRO A 89 15.13 -17.65 -4.13
N THR A 90 16.46 -17.63 -4.35
CA THR A 90 17.06 -17.06 -5.54
C THR A 90 17.26 -18.14 -6.61
N LEU A 91 16.67 -17.93 -7.79
CA LEU A 91 16.86 -18.80 -8.94
C LEU A 91 18.19 -18.43 -9.61
N LYS A 92 19.16 -19.32 -9.52
CA LYS A 92 20.49 -19.15 -10.11
C LYS A 92 20.42 -19.48 -11.60
N ARG A 93 20.90 -18.57 -12.47
CA ARG A 93 21.05 -18.75 -13.91
C ARG A 93 22.44 -18.36 -14.33
N TRP A 94 22.91 -18.87 -15.45
CA TRP A 94 24.22 -18.62 -15.99
C TRP A 94 24.11 -18.07 -17.41
N ARG A 95 24.96 -17.13 -17.73
CA ARG A 95 25.09 -16.60 -19.09
C ARG A 95 26.51 -16.85 -19.57
N PRO A 96 26.70 -17.57 -20.69
CA PRO A 96 28.03 -17.76 -21.27
C PRO A 96 28.59 -16.41 -21.72
N ARG A 97 29.90 -16.26 -21.59
CA ARG A 97 30.68 -15.08 -22.01
C ARG A 97 31.87 -15.52 -22.82
N ALA A 98 32.61 -14.56 -23.41
CA ALA A 98 33.83 -14.83 -24.16
C ALA A 98 34.88 -15.61 -23.33
N ARG A 99 35.75 -16.32 -24.03
CA ARG A 99 36.85 -17.12 -23.46
C ARG A 99 36.41 -18.20 -22.48
N GLY A 100 35.29 -18.88 -22.74
CA GLY A 100 34.79 -19.98 -21.95
C GLY A 100 34.31 -19.61 -20.52
N ARG A 101 34.17 -18.31 -20.22
CA ARG A 101 33.65 -17.82 -18.94
C ARG A 101 32.15 -17.88 -18.90
N ALA A 102 31.59 -18.02 -17.71
CA ALA A 102 30.15 -17.88 -17.45
C ALA A 102 29.91 -16.89 -16.30
N THR A 103 28.93 -16.02 -16.46
CA THR A 103 28.50 -15.08 -15.41
C THR A 103 27.19 -15.54 -14.79
N ARG A 104 27.10 -15.44 -13.45
CA ARG A 104 25.90 -15.80 -12.70
C ARG A 104 24.85 -14.68 -12.84
N ILE A 105 23.61 -15.08 -13.07
CA ILE A 105 22.44 -14.22 -13.03
C ILE A 105 21.54 -14.71 -11.89
N ASN A 106 21.33 -13.88 -10.89
CA ASN A 106 20.45 -14.19 -9.77
C ASN A 106 19.05 -13.62 -10.07
N LYS A 107 18.08 -14.50 -10.30
CA LYS A 107 16.66 -14.16 -10.37
C LYS A 107 16.10 -14.22 -8.94
N ARG A 108 16.08 -13.06 -8.27
CA ARG A 108 15.62 -12.97 -6.87
C ARG A 108 14.11 -13.05 -6.81
N THR A 109 13.59 -13.61 -5.74
CA THR A 109 12.16 -13.58 -5.37
C THR A 109 12.01 -12.95 -4.00
N CYS A 110 10.81 -12.52 -3.66
CA CYS A 110 10.47 -11.99 -2.35
C CYS A 110 9.09 -12.47 -1.90
N HIS A 111 8.84 -12.32 -0.62
CA HIS A 111 7.54 -12.53 0.02
C HIS A 111 7.09 -11.17 0.54
N ILE A 112 5.92 -10.73 0.12
CA ILE A 112 5.33 -9.44 0.53
C ILE A 112 4.26 -9.73 1.54
N THR A 113 4.34 -9.10 2.70
CA THR A 113 3.34 -9.19 3.76
C THR A 113 2.80 -7.79 4.03
N ILE A 114 1.48 -7.65 4.05
CA ILE A 114 0.77 -6.41 4.40
C ILE A 114 -0.17 -6.74 5.55
N ILE A 115 -0.15 -5.90 6.58
CA ILE A 115 -1.02 -5.99 7.75
C ILE A 115 -1.82 -4.70 7.81
N VAL A 116 -3.14 -4.82 7.75
CA VAL A 116 -4.07 -3.71 7.92
C VAL A 116 -4.69 -3.77 9.30
N ASN A 117 -4.95 -2.61 9.89
CA ASN A 117 -5.59 -2.48 11.18
C ASN A 117 -6.63 -1.36 11.15
N ARG A 118 -7.61 -1.42 12.04
CA ARG A 118 -8.57 -0.36 12.24
C ARG A 118 -7.91 0.82 12.95
N TYR A 119 -8.23 2.04 12.53
CA TYR A 119 -7.87 3.24 13.27
C TYR A 119 -8.49 3.27 14.66
N ASP A 120 -7.82 3.91 15.59
CA ASP A 120 -8.40 4.21 16.89
C ASP A 120 -9.57 5.17 16.73
N GLU A 121 -10.57 5.08 17.62
CA GLU A 121 -11.84 5.81 17.51
C GLU A 121 -11.64 7.33 17.46
N ALA A 122 -10.71 7.86 18.26
CA ALA A 122 -10.35 9.27 18.25
C ALA A 122 -9.77 9.73 16.89
N THR A 123 -8.95 8.88 16.25
CA THR A 123 -8.38 9.18 14.94
C THR A 123 -9.43 9.13 13.83
N LEU A 124 -10.43 8.22 13.95
CA LEU A 124 -11.56 8.14 13.02
C LEU A 124 -12.44 9.39 13.08
N GLU A 125 -12.70 9.90 14.28
CA GLU A 125 -13.45 11.14 14.48
C GLU A 125 -12.71 12.33 13.84
N ASP A 126 -11.41 12.47 14.09
CA ASP A 126 -10.57 13.51 13.47
C ASP A 126 -10.55 13.43 11.93
N LEU A 127 -10.51 12.21 11.38
CA LEU A 127 -10.54 12.01 9.91
C LEU A 127 -11.91 12.41 9.34
N ARG A 128 -13.00 12.03 9.97
CA ARG A 128 -14.37 12.41 9.55
C ARG A 128 -14.57 13.93 9.59
N GLU A 129 -14.11 14.60 10.65
CA GLU A 129 -14.17 16.06 10.75
C GLU A 129 -13.38 16.76 9.64
N ARG A 130 -12.18 16.24 9.30
CA ARG A 130 -11.35 16.77 8.21
C ARG A 130 -12.00 16.58 6.85
N GLU A 131 -12.62 15.44 6.60
CA GLU A 131 -13.34 15.16 5.36
C GLU A 131 -14.59 16.05 5.22
N GLU A 132 -15.36 16.24 6.27
CA GLU A 132 -16.48 17.16 6.30
C GLU A 132 -16.05 18.61 6.05
N ALA A 133 -14.97 19.06 6.69
CA ALA A 133 -14.42 20.39 6.49
C ALA A 133 -13.95 20.60 5.04
N ARG A 134 -13.32 19.56 4.45
CA ARG A 134 -12.87 19.55 3.05
C ARG A 134 -14.05 19.57 2.08
N GLY A 135 -15.12 18.83 2.35
CA GLY A 135 -16.36 18.83 1.59
C GLY A 135 -17.06 20.19 1.60
N ARG A 136 -17.11 20.85 2.76
CA ARG A 136 -17.65 22.21 2.92
C ARG A 136 -16.84 23.26 2.14
N ALA A 137 -15.50 23.18 2.19
CA ALA A 137 -14.60 24.07 1.45
C ALA A 137 -14.75 23.90 -0.08
N GLY A 138 -14.81 22.66 -0.58
CA GLY A 138 -15.03 22.37 -1.99
C GLY A 138 -16.39 22.87 -2.52
N SER A 139 -17.44 22.72 -1.73
CA SER A 139 -18.78 23.23 -2.07
C SER A 139 -18.82 24.77 -2.15
N SER A 140 -18.08 25.46 -1.29
CA SER A 140 -18.03 26.94 -1.28
C SER A 140 -17.27 27.51 -2.48
N THR A 141 -16.22 26.88 -2.95
CA THR A 141 -15.45 27.30 -4.14
C THR A 141 -16.25 27.12 -5.42
N HIS A 142 -16.93 25.99 -5.59
CA HIS A 142 -17.82 25.76 -6.75
C HIS A 142 -19.01 26.73 -6.79
N ALA A 143 -19.57 27.05 -5.64
CA ALA A 143 -20.65 28.04 -5.56
C ALA A 143 -20.17 29.48 -5.89
N ALA A 144 -18.93 29.82 -5.51
CA ALA A 144 -18.31 31.10 -5.83
C ALA A 144 -17.96 31.21 -7.33
N GLU A 145 -17.44 30.15 -7.94
CA GLU A 145 -17.19 30.11 -9.39
C GLU A 145 -18.47 30.17 -10.22
N ALA A 146 -19.52 29.45 -9.82
CA ALA A 146 -20.81 29.51 -10.49
C ALA A 146 -21.45 30.90 -10.41
N ARG A 147 -21.25 31.65 -9.29
CA ARG A 147 -21.69 33.04 -9.17
C ARG A 147 -20.91 33.99 -10.10
N ARG A 148 -19.57 33.80 -10.21
CA ARG A 148 -18.74 34.62 -11.13
C ARG A 148 -19.16 34.43 -12.59
N GLN A 149 -19.39 33.20 -13.03
CA GLN A 149 -19.83 32.89 -14.40
C GLN A 149 -21.22 33.42 -14.72
N ARG A 150 -22.09 33.66 -13.71
CA ARG A 150 -23.43 34.25 -13.88
C ARG A 150 -23.40 35.77 -14.02
N VAL A 151 -22.35 36.43 -13.51
CA VAL A 151 -22.18 37.89 -13.58
C VAL A 151 -21.51 38.32 -14.90
N GLU A 152 -20.78 37.42 -15.55
CA GLU A 152 -20.09 37.65 -16.84
C GLU A 152 -20.97 37.35 -18.08
N ARG A 153 -22.21 36.93 -17.87
CA ARG A 153 -23.23 36.74 -18.94
C ARG A 153 -24.28 37.82 -18.89
#